data_9f3695f80dbc16e46ecff2c35f1a7c7f
#
_entry.id   9f3695f80dbc16e46ecff2c35f1a7c7f
#
_cell.length_a   1.000
_cell.length_b   1.000
_cell.length_c   1.000
_cell.angle_alpha   90.00
_cell.angle_beta   90.00
_cell.angle_gamma   90.00
#
_symmetry.space_group_name_H-M   'P 1'
#
loop_
_entity.id
_entity.type
_entity.pdbx_description
1 polymer ?
#
loop_
_entity_poly.entity_id
_entity_poly.type
_entity_poly.pdbx_seq_one_letter_code
_entity_poly.pdbx_strand_id
1 'polypeptide(L)'
;MKTNLLRLFMPMILVFTLVSCSNDSSEDLAEEAVLITQYDSTPDEVELARIINEYRVSIGKNALETVNHISYKSQEHNNYMIQNNVVNHDYFDSRANNIMQVLGAVKVGENIAYNFSTPNAALHAWKNSPGHKANLDGDYTHFGISISVNPTTGKKYYTNMFMKR
;
A
#
# COMPACT_ATOMS: atom_id res chain seq x y z
N MET A 1 -78.22 -10.06 -55.46
CA MET A 1 -76.79 -9.70 -55.50
C MET A 1 -76.22 -9.90 -54.10
N LYS A 2 -75.39 -10.92 -53.93
CA LYS A 2 -74.80 -11.32 -52.63
C LYS A 2 -73.33 -10.99 -52.70
N THR A 3 -72.87 -10.06 -51.88
CA THR A 3 -71.47 -9.70 -51.75
C THR A 3 -70.85 -10.51 -50.58
N ASN A 4 -69.92 -11.41 -50.95
CA ASN A 4 -69.14 -12.15 -49.97
C ASN A 4 -68.03 -11.29 -49.39
N LEU A 5 -68.05 -11.06 -48.06
CA LEU A 5 -67.01 -10.39 -47.32
C LEU A 5 -65.97 -11.42 -46.82
N LEU A 6 -64.81 -11.44 -47.48
CA LEU A 6 -63.74 -12.32 -47.18
C LEU A 6 -62.98 -11.73 -45.94
N ARG A 7 -63.13 -12.41 -44.81
CA ARG A 7 -62.40 -12.05 -43.58
C ARG A 7 -60.95 -12.60 -43.64
N LEU A 8 -60.02 -11.72 -43.84
CA LEU A 8 -58.57 -12.01 -43.76
C LEU A 8 -58.14 -12.09 -42.29
N PHE A 9 -57.90 -13.33 -41.81
CA PHE A 9 -57.26 -13.54 -40.50
C PHE A 9 -55.74 -13.33 -40.64
N MET A 10 -55.22 -12.25 -40.07
CA MET A 10 -53.81 -12.00 -39.98
C MET A 10 -53.29 -12.62 -38.66
N PRO A 11 -52.36 -13.59 -38.68
CA PRO A 11 -51.80 -14.13 -37.45
C PRO A 11 -50.87 -13.10 -36.84
N MET A 12 -51.17 -12.68 -35.62
CA MET A 12 -50.34 -11.80 -34.79
C MET A 12 -49.16 -12.65 -34.28
N ILE A 13 -47.97 -12.46 -34.89
CA ILE A 13 -46.74 -13.08 -34.43
C ILE A 13 -46.29 -12.30 -33.18
N LEU A 14 -46.43 -12.95 -32.03
CA LEU A 14 -45.95 -12.46 -30.75
C LEU A 14 -44.43 -12.67 -30.67
N VAL A 15 -43.64 -11.64 -30.94
CA VAL A 15 -42.17 -11.66 -30.78
C VAL A 15 -41.86 -11.51 -29.29
N PHE A 16 -41.51 -12.63 -28.64
CA PHE A 16 -40.90 -12.58 -27.30
C PHE A 16 -39.47 -12.08 -27.42
N THR A 17 -39.23 -10.80 -27.12
CA THR A 17 -37.89 -10.30 -26.86
C THR A 17 -37.46 -10.79 -25.49
N LEU A 18 -36.58 -11.79 -25.47
CA LEU A 18 -35.85 -12.16 -24.27
C LEU A 18 -34.89 -11.01 -23.95
N VAL A 19 -35.26 -10.14 -22.99
CA VAL A 19 -34.36 -9.22 -22.36
C VAL A 19 -33.44 -10.07 -21.49
N SER A 20 -32.27 -10.43 -22.01
CA SER A 20 -31.16 -10.96 -21.21
C SER A 20 -30.68 -9.82 -20.32
N CYS A 21 -31.10 -9.82 -19.07
CA CYS A 21 -30.40 -9.06 -18.05
C CYS A 21 -29.00 -9.68 -17.91
N SER A 22 -27.99 -9.10 -18.56
CA SER A 22 -26.63 -9.31 -18.15
C SER A 22 -26.52 -8.69 -16.75
N ASN A 23 -26.42 -9.53 -15.73
CA ASN A 23 -25.87 -9.13 -14.45
C ASN A 23 -24.45 -8.62 -14.74
N ASP A 24 -24.32 -7.30 -14.83
CA ASP A 24 -23.05 -6.62 -14.70
C ASP A 24 -22.69 -6.68 -13.20
N SER A 25 -22.33 -7.88 -12.75
CA SER A 25 -21.55 -8.03 -11.55
C SER A 25 -20.21 -7.42 -11.91
N SER A 26 -20.01 -6.14 -11.55
CA SER A 26 -18.69 -5.62 -11.31
C SER A 26 -18.06 -6.55 -10.26
N GLU A 27 -17.42 -7.62 -10.72
CA GLU A 27 -16.39 -8.29 -9.95
C GLU A 27 -15.35 -7.18 -9.70
N ASP A 28 -15.42 -6.63 -8.50
CA ASP A 28 -14.33 -5.89 -7.90
C ASP A 28 -13.20 -6.92 -7.86
N LEU A 29 -12.41 -6.95 -8.94
CA LEU A 29 -11.21 -7.78 -9.03
C LEU A 29 -10.30 -7.22 -7.96
N ALA A 30 -10.41 -7.77 -6.74
CA ALA A 30 -9.44 -7.54 -5.70
C ALA A 30 -8.09 -7.86 -6.34
N GLU A 31 -7.31 -6.84 -6.63
CA GLU A 31 -5.98 -6.98 -7.23
C GLU A 31 -5.23 -8.00 -6.38
N GLU A 32 -4.92 -9.16 -6.97
CA GLU A 32 -4.28 -10.25 -6.25
C GLU A 32 -3.00 -9.71 -5.63
N ALA A 33 -2.87 -9.79 -4.31
CA ALA A 33 -1.78 -9.18 -3.56
C ALA A 33 -0.47 -9.90 -3.89
N VAL A 34 0.25 -9.39 -4.90
CA VAL A 34 1.47 -9.99 -5.45
C VAL A 34 2.66 -9.74 -4.53
N LEU A 35 3.41 -10.80 -4.23
CA LEU A 35 4.67 -10.69 -3.47
C LEU A 35 5.77 -10.05 -4.32
N ILE A 36 6.30 -8.92 -3.88
CA ILE A 36 7.48 -8.29 -4.48
C ILE A 36 8.73 -8.87 -3.82
N THR A 37 9.54 -9.54 -4.61
CA THR A 37 10.77 -10.23 -4.15
C THR A 37 12.05 -9.44 -4.41
N GLN A 38 12.00 -8.38 -5.21
CA GLN A 38 13.15 -7.54 -5.55
C GLN A 38 12.87 -6.08 -5.22
N TYR A 39 13.84 -5.45 -4.56
CA TYR A 39 13.85 -4.03 -4.24
C TYR A 39 15.30 -3.58 -4.13
N ASP A 40 15.70 -2.62 -4.93
CA ASP A 40 17.07 -2.10 -4.96
C ASP A 40 17.20 -0.97 -3.92
N SER A 41 17.65 -1.33 -2.72
CA SER A 41 17.84 -0.38 -1.63
C SER A 41 18.98 0.60 -1.95
N THR A 42 18.71 1.88 -1.72
CA THR A 42 19.73 2.93 -1.82
C THR A 42 20.70 2.88 -0.63
N PRO A 43 21.91 3.48 -0.74
CA PRO A 43 22.84 3.57 0.40
C PRO A 43 22.24 4.24 1.65
N ASP A 44 21.40 5.26 1.48
CA ASP A 44 20.72 5.94 2.60
C ASP A 44 19.70 5.01 3.30
N GLU A 45 18.99 4.16 2.54
CA GLU A 45 18.05 3.19 3.11
C GLU A 45 18.78 2.08 3.89
N VAL A 46 19.90 1.58 3.34
CA VAL A 46 20.76 0.61 4.02
C VAL A 46 21.32 1.19 5.32
N GLU A 47 21.79 2.44 5.28
CA GLU A 47 22.29 3.13 6.47
C GLU A 47 21.18 3.34 7.51
N LEU A 48 19.97 3.76 7.08
CA LEU A 48 18.83 3.92 7.99
C LEU A 48 18.45 2.60 8.66
N ALA A 49 18.43 1.50 7.90
CA ALA A 49 18.17 0.18 8.44
C ALA A 49 19.21 -0.23 9.49
N ARG A 50 20.49 0.02 9.20
CA ARG A 50 21.60 -0.29 10.11
C ARG A 50 21.47 0.47 11.44
N ILE A 51 21.28 1.80 11.39
CA ILE A 51 21.21 2.63 12.60
C ILE A 51 19.92 2.41 13.41
N ILE A 52 18.80 2.06 12.77
CA ILE A 52 17.59 1.62 13.48
C ILE A 52 17.89 0.36 14.27
N ASN A 53 18.53 -0.64 13.65
CA ASN A 53 18.87 -1.88 14.31
C ASN A 53 19.90 -1.70 15.44
N GLU A 54 20.90 -0.85 15.27
CA GLU A 54 21.83 -0.47 16.35
C GLU A 54 21.07 0.15 17.53
N TYR A 55 20.16 1.09 17.26
CA TYR A 55 19.32 1.67 18.29
C TYR A 55 18.49 0.60 19.02
N ARG A 56 17.81 -0.28 18.28
CA ARG A 56 16.98 -1.34 18.87
C ARG A 56 17.80 -2.27 19.77
N VAL A 57 18.96 -2.73 19.29
CA VAL A 57 19.87 -3.57 20.08
C VAL A 57 20.35 -2.86 21.34
N SER A 58 20.66 -1.55 21.25
CA SER A 58 21.11 -0.75 22.39
C SER A 58 20.06 -0.63 23.52
N ILE A 59 18.79 -0.82 23.21
CA ILE A 59 17.69 -0.82 24.19
C ILE A 59 17.17 -2.23 24.53
N GLY A 60 17.93 -3.27 24.16
CA GLY A 60 17.59 -4.67 24.46
C GLY A 60 16.50 -5.28 23.58
N LYS A 61 16.25 -4.71 22.40
CA LYS A 61 15.31 -5.27 21.40
C LYS A 61 16.06 -6.07 20.33
N ASN A 62 15.35 -6.99 19.67
CA ASN A 62 15.90 -7.69 18.52
C ASN A 62 16.13 -6.72 17.35
N ALA A 63 17.18 -6.98 16.57
CA ALA A 63 17.29 -6.40 15.23
C ALA A 63 16.13 -6.88 14.35
N LEU A 64 15.72 -6.02 13.41
CA LEU A 64 14.68 -6.31 12.43
C LEU A 64 15.31 -6.82 11.14
N GLU A 65 14.63 -7.76 10.50
CA GLU A 65 15.00 -8.27 9.18
C GLU A 65 14.38 -7.39 8.09
N THR A 66 15.16 -7.01 7.07
CA THR A 66 14.64 -6.22 5.94
C THR A 66 13.89 -7.12 4.96
N VAL A 67 12.69 -6.68 4.55
CA VAL A 67 11.86 -7.40 3.57
C VAL A 67 11.55 -6.51 2.38
N ASN A 68 11.92 -6.95 1.18
CA ASN A 68 11.78 -6.20 -0.08
C ASN A 68 10.34 -5.76 -0.35
N HIS A 69 9.36 -6.63 -0.11
CA HIS A 69 7.95 -6.30 -0.27
C HIS A 69 7.52 -5.11 0.63
N ILE A 70 8.02 -5.07 1.87
CA ILE A 70 7.72 -3.98 2.79
C ILE A 70 8.39 -2.68 2.34
N SER A 71 9.64 -2.75 1.85
CA SER A 71 10.35 -1.59 1.27
C SER A 71 9.61 -1.05 0.05
N TYR A 72 9.10 -1.93 -0.81
CA TYR A 72 8.27 -1.54 -1.95
C TYR A 72 6.99 -0.82 -1.51
N LYS A 73 6.27 -1.33 -0.50
CA LYS A 73 5.07 -0.66 0.05
C LYS A 73 5.42 0.70 0.68
N SER A 74 6.58 0.82 1.29
CA SER A 74 7.10 2.10 1.78
C SER A 74 7.38 3.07 0.64
N GLN A 75 7.89 2.59 -0.51
CA GLN A 75 8.13 3.40 -1.71
C GLN A 75 6.83 3.87 -2.35
N GLU A 76 5.83 3.00 -2.45
CA GLU A 76 4.49 3.38 -2.95
C GLU A 76 3.93 4.56 -2.13
N HIS A 77 4.09 4.53 -0.80
CA HIS A 77 3.63 5.62 0.04
C HIS A 77 4.43 6.91 -0.16
N ASN A 78 5.75 6.83 -0.28
CA ASN A 78 6.57 8.01 -0.62
C ASN A 78 6.14 8.62 -1.95
N ASN A 79 5.89 7.80 -2.98
CA ASN A 79 5.43 8.26 -4.28
C ASN A 79 4.06 8.94 -4.19
N TYR A 80 3.14 8.37 -3.41
CA TYR A 80 1.84 9.01 -3.13
C TYR A 80 2.02 10.38 -2.46
N MET A 81 2.84 10.48 -1.42
CA MET A 81 3.09 11.75 -0.71
C MET A 81 3.72 12.80 -1.64
N ILE A 82 4.66 12.39 -2.50
CA ILE A 82 5.31 13.27 -3.48
C ILE A 82 4.30 13.76 -4.51
N GLN A 83 3.51 12.86 -5.08
CA GLN A 83 2.54 13.16 -6.14
C GLN A 83 1.45 14.13 -5.65
N ASN A 84 0.97 13.95 -4.43
CA ASN A 84 -0.10 14.76 -3.84
C ASN A 84 0.42 15.95 -3.02
N ASN A 85 1.74 16.10 -2.90
CA ASN A 85 2.39 17.14 -2.09
C ASN A 85 1.87 17.19 -0.64
N VAL A 86 1.78 16.01 -0.02
CA VAL A 86 1.33 15.82 1.36
C VAL A 86 2.36 15.06 2.18
N VAL A 87 2.24 15.13 3.52
CA VAL A 87 2.99 14.30 4.47
C VAL A 87 1.98 13.79 5.49
N ASN A 88 1.52 12.56 5.31
CA ASN A 88 0.45 11.97 6.10
C ASN A 88 0.52 10.43 6.05
N HIS A 89 -0.38 9.76 6.76
CA HIS A 89 -0.53 8.30 6.81
C HIS A 89 -1.71 7.77 5.96
N ASP A 90 -2.17 8.53 4.96
CA ASP A 90 -3.29 8.10 4.12
C ASP A 90 -3.05 6.71 3.54
N TYR A 91 -4.12 5.94 3.44
CA TYR A 91 -4.11 4.54 2.96
C TYR A 91 -3.20 3.59 3.77
N PHE A 92 -2.86 3.92 5.03
CA PHE A 92 -2.09 3.02 5.89
C PHE A 92 -2.75 1.65 6.02
N ASP A 93 -4.06 1.59 6.25
CA ASP A 93 -4.80 0.34 6.40
C ASP A 93 -4.69 -0.54 5.14
N SER A 94 -4.74 0.05 3.95
CA SER A 94 -4.56 -0.68 2.69
C SER A 94 -3.16 -1.30 2.59
N ARG A 95 -2.11 -0.55 2.89
CA ARG A 95 -0.72 -1.06 2.91
C ARG A 95 -0.53 -2.14 3.98
N ALA A 96 -1.07 -1.93 5.18
CA ALA A 96 -1.00 -2.88 6.27
C ALA A 96 -1.71 -4.20 5.93
N ASN A 97 -2.93 -4.13 5.37
CA ASN A 97 -3.68 -5.30 4.94
C ASN A 97 -2.94 -6.08 3.85
N ASN A 98 -2.34 -5.39 2.88
CA ASN A 98 -1.52 -6.05 1.86
C ASN A 98 -0.33 -6.81 2.49
N ILE A 99 0.42 -6.17 3.40
CA ILE A 99 1.52 -6.82 4.13
C ILE A 99 1.03 -8.02 4.94
N MET A 100 -0.14 -7.91 5.60
CA MET A 100 -0.75 -9.03 6.34
C MET A 100 -1.11 -10.19 5.42
N GLN A 101 -1.73 -9.92 4.29
CA GLN A 101 -2.14 -10.94 3.33
C GLN A 101 -0.95 -11.63 2.66
N VAL A 102 0.04 -10.86 2.21
CA VAL A 102 1.18 -11.38 1.43
C VAL A 102 2.23 -12.05 2.30
N LEU A 103 2.50 -11.49 3.50
CA LEU A 103 3.61 -11.93 4.35
C LEU A 103 3.16 -12.64 5.63
N GLY A 104 1.87 -12.74 5.90
CA GLY A 104 1.35 -13.35 7.13
C GLY A 104 1.65 -12.52 8.38
N ALA A 105 1.69 -11.19 8.25
CA ALA A 105 1.89 -10.29 9.39
C ALA A 105 0.69 -10.32 10.34
N VAL A 106 0.97 -10.27 11.65
CA VAL A 106 -0.07 -10.15 12.69
C VAL A 106 -0.17 -8.72 13.23
N LYS A 107 0.83 -7.89 12.96
CA LYS A 107 0.86 -6.47 13.34
C LYS A 107 1.73 -5.70 12.33
N VAL A 108 1.27 -4.50 11.98
CA VAL A 108 2.01 -3.56 11.12
C VAL A 108 2.02 -2.19 11.79
N GLY A 109 3.11 -1.43 11.60
CA GLY A 109 3.26 -0.04 12.03
C GLY A 109 3.95 0.77 10.97
N GLU A 110 3.84 2.11 11.03
CA GLU A 110 4.43 3.00 10.03
C GLU A 110 5.04 4.24 10.73
N ASN A 111 6.27 4.57 10.34
CA ASN A 111 6.88 5.86 10.62
C ASN A 111 7.14 6.58 9.30
N ILE A 112 6.78 7.85 9.25
CA ILE A 112 7.12 8.73 8.13
C ILE A 112 7.99 9.89 8.59
N ALA A 113 8.79 10.45 7.67
CA ALA A 113 9.51 11.69 7.90
C ALA A 113 9.70 12.45 6.59
N TYR A 114 9.94 13.75 6.69
CA TYR A 114 10.01 14.62 5.55
C TYR A 114 11.13 15.63 5.67
N ASN A 115 11.86 15.81 4.58
CA ASN A 115 12.85 16.86 4.39
C ASN A 115 14.06 16.81 5.35
N PHE A 116 14.38 15.64 5.88
CA PHE A 116 15.66 15.43 6.56
C PHE A 116 16.78 15.19 5.55
N SER A 117 17.96 15.76 5.78
CA SER A 117 19.10 15.63 4.87
C SER A 117 19.78 14.26 4.97
N THR A 118 19.72 13.61 6.13
CA THR A 118 20.43 12.35 6.40
C THR A 118 19.54 11.34 7.12
N PRO A 119 19.82 10.03 6.99
CA PRO A 119 19.18 8.97 7.77
C PRO A 119 19.26 9.17 9.28
N ASN A 120 20.41 9.63 9.79
CA ASN A 120 20.60 9.94 11.22
C ASN A 120 19.65 11.04 11.71
N ALA A 121 19.44 12.10 10.93
CA ALA A 121 18.53 13.18 11.30
C ALA A 121 17.07 12.70 11.35
N ALA A 122 16.65 11.85 10.41
CA ALA A 122 15.32 11.23 10.41
C ALA A 122 15.12 10.32 11.62
N LEU A 123 16.07 9.42 11.91
CA LEU A 123 16.02 8.56 13.09
C LEU A 123 15.99 9.38 14.39
N HIS A 124 16.80 10.45 14.50
CA HIS A 124 16.79 11.32 15.66
C HIS A 124 15.41 11.97 15.88
N ALA A 125 14.77 12.45 14.81
CA ALA A 125 13.42 13.01 14.89
C ALA A 125 12.39 11.94 15.33
N TRP A 126 12.45 10.73 14.79
CA TRP A 126 11.59 9.62 15.22
C TRP A 126 11.78 9.23 16.68
N LYS A 127 13.02 9.20 17.18
CA LYS A 127 13.33 8.92 18.60
C LYS A 127 12.77 9.96 19.56
N ASN A 128 12.60 11.21 19.11
CA ASN A 128 12.08 12.31 19.91
C ASN A 128 10.56 12.52 19.76
N SER A 129 9.89 11.74 18.92
CA SER A 129 8.44 11.76 18.73
C SER A 129 7.83 10.54 19.42
N PRO A 130 6.94 10.68 20.42
CA PRO A 130 6.41 9.55 21.18
C PRO A 130 5.76 8.47 20.30
N GLY A 131 4.97 8.86 19.29
CA GLY A 131 4.31 7.92 18.38
C GLY A 131 5.31 7.15 17.51
N HIS A 132 6.26 7.84 16.90
CA HIS A 132 7.31 7.20 16.09
C HIS A 132 8.24 6.33 16.94
N LYS A 133 8.58 6.79 18.15
CA LYS A 133 9.40 6.02 19.09
C LYS A 133 8.70 4.74 19.52
N ALA A 134 7.38 4.76 19.71
CA ALA A 134 6.62 3.56 20.05
C ALA A 134 6.72 2.47 18.97
N ASN A 135 6.84 2.84 17.70
CA ASN A 135 7.13 1.91 16.62
C ASN A 135 8.59 1.43 16.64
N LEU A 136 9.57 2.34 16.84
CA LEU A 136 10.97 1.95 16.93
C LEU A 136 11.24 0.96 18.07
N ASP A 137 10.56 1.11 19.21
CA ASP A 137 10.69 0.28 20.41
C ASP A 137 9.72 -0.92 20.39
N GLY A 138 8.85 -0.96 19.41
CA GLY A 138 7.75 -1.93 19.34
C GLY A 138 8.21 -3.39 19.18
N ASP A 139 7.30 -4.31 19.53
CA ASP A 139 7.49 -5.74 19.28
C ASP A 139 7.23 -6.02 17.79
N TYR A 140 8.30 -5.96 17.02
CA TYR A 140 8.35 -6.27 15.59
C TYR A 140 9.51 -7.22 15.30
N THR A 141 9.44 -7.89 14.14
CA THR A 141 10.46 -8.85 13.68
C THR A 141 11.08 -8.43 12.35
N HIS A 142 10.34 -7.69 11.52
CA HIS A 142 10.76 -7.28 10.18
C HIS A 142 10.40 -5.82 9.94
N PHE A 143 10.99 -5.25 8.91
CA PHE A 143 10.68 -3.91 8.45
C PHE A 143 11.04 -3.73 6.96
N GLY A 144 10.63 -2.62 6.39
CA GLY A 144 11.06 -2.19 5.06
C GLY A 144 11.06 -0.67 4.99
N ILE A 145 12.09 -0.13 4.38
CA ILE A 145 12.37 1.31 4.32
C ILE A 145 12.37 1.76 2.86
N SER A 146 11.83 2.95 2.62
CA SER A 146 12.07 3.70 1.41
C SER A 146 12.39 5.16 1.70
N ILE A 147 13.33 5.72 0.92
CA ILE A 147 13.70 7.13 0.93
C ILE A 147 13.61 7.63 -0.51
N SER A 148 12.55 8.38 -0.83
CA SER A 148 12.32 8.92 -2.17
C SER A 148 12.61 10.42 -2.21
N VAL A 149 13.22 10.87 -3.31
CA VAL A 149 13.50 12.30 -3.53
C VAL A 149 12.47 12.87 -4.49
N ASN A 150 11.81 13.96 -4.09
CA ASN A 150 10.95 14.70 -5.02
C ASN A 150 11.85 15.36 -6.09
N PRO A 151 11.68 15.00 -7.39
CA PRO A 151 12.58 15.47 -8.45
C PRO A 151 12.48 16.97 -8.72
N THR A 152 11.37 17.59 -8.33
CA THR A 152 11.14 19.04 -8.53
C THR A 152 11.74 19.87 -7.40
N THR A 153 11.63 19.39 -6.14
CA THR A 153 12.01 20.18 -4.96
C THR A 153 13.31 19.72 -4.31
N GLY A 154 13.82 18.55 -4.67
CA GLY A 154 14.96 17.90 -4.04
C GLY A 154 14.71 17.40 -2.62
N LYS A 155 13.48 17.54 -2.10
CA LYS A 155 13.13 17.15 -0.73
C LYS A 155 12.95 15.64 -0.62
N LYS A 156 13.45 15.07 0.50
CA LYS A 156 13.36 13.63 0.78
C LYS A 156 12.11 13.30 1.57
N TYR A 157 11.45 12.21 1.17
CA TYR A 157 10.34 11.57 1.87
C TYR A 157 10.81 10.21 2.38
N TYR A 158 10.49 9.93 3.63
CA TYR A 158 10.90 8.71 4.33
C TYR A 158 9.67 7.95 4.77
N THR A 159 9.59 6.68 4.45
CA THR A 159 8.63 5.75 5.02
C THR A 159 9.37 4.51 5.52
N ASN A 160 9.08 4.11 6.75
CA ASN A 160 9.52 2.86 7.34
C ASN A 160 8.31 2.11 7.88
N MET A 161 7.98 0.98 7.26
CA MET A 161 6.92 0.10 7.75
C MET A 161 7.53 -1.04 8.56
N PHE A 162 6.92 -1.36 9.70
CA PHE A 162 7.30 -2.42 10.62
C PHE A 162 6.31 -3.56 10.54
N MET A 163 6.79 -4.79 10.75
CA MET A 163 5.97 -5.99 10.72
C MET A 163 6.34 -6.92 11.88
N LYS A 164 5.29 -7.47 12.55
CA LYS A 164 5.41 -8.64 13.42
C LYS A 164 4.87 -9.85 12.69
N ARG A 165 5.65 -10.90 12.66
CA ARG A 165 5.25 -12.21 12.15
C ARG A 165 5.26 -13.24 13.28
#